data_54231372d2fe5044c82dde479adac199
#
_entry.id   54231372d2fe5044c82dde479adac199
#
_cell.length_a   1.000
_cell.length_b   1.000
_cell.length_c   1.000
_cell.angle_alpha   90.00
_cell.angle_beta   90.00
_cell.angle_gamma   90.00
#
_symmetry.space_group_name_H-M   'P 1'
#
loop_
_entity.id
_entity.type
_entity.pdbx_description
1 polymer ?
#
loop_
_entity_poly.entity_id
_entity_poly.type
_entity_poly.pdbx_seq_one_letter_code
_entity_poly.pdbx_strand_id
1 'polypeptide(L)'
;MKHGLPEAVCEKIRAVLSRYPQVEQAILYGSRAKGNYKNGSDIDLTLRGGADLTLNVIYRILDDLDELLLPYAVHLSILDHISDRDVIEHIQRVGVVFYEKPKP
;
A
#
# COMPACT_ATOMS: atom_id res chain seq x y z
N MET A 1 12.15 -0.29 -13.17
CA MET A 1 11.27 0.43 -12.24
C MET A 1 9.83 0.08 -12.51
N LYS A 2 9.06 -0.21 -11.48
CA LYS A 2 7.62 -0.38 -11.59
C LYS A 2 6.92 0.83 -10.98
N HIS A 3 5.96 1.40 -11.70
CA HIS A 3 5.16 2.53 -11.23
C HIS A 3 6.03 3.72 -10.83
N GLY A 4 7.18 3.86 -11.46
CA GLY A 4 8.13 4.92 -11.17
C GLY A 4 8.91 4.74 -9.87
N LEU A 5 8.88 3.56 -9.26
CA LEU A 5 9.57 3.25 -8.01
C LEU A 5 10.75 2.31 -8.27
N PRO A 6 11.93 2.63 -7.71
CA PRO A 6 13.05 1.68 -7.75
C PRO A 6 12.68 0.35 -7.08
N GLU A 7 13.18 -0.74 -7.60
CA GLU A 7 12.90 -2.07 -7.03
C GLU A 7 13.32 -2.14 -5.56
N ALA A 8 14.44 -1.52 -5.19
CA ALA A 8 14.88 -1.49 -3.81
C ALA A 8 13.87 -0.84 -2.87
N VAL A 9 13.17 0.20 -3.33
CA VAL A 9 12.11 0.86 -2.54
C VAL A 9 10.93 -0.09 -2.37
N CYS A 10 10.50 -0.72 -3.46
CA CYS A 10 9.39 -1.68 -3.42
C CYS A 10 9.68 -2.84 -2.46
N GLU A 11 10.90 -3.38 -2.52
CA GLU A 11 11.31 -4.47 -1.64
C GLU A 11 11.30 -4.08 -0.17
N LYS A 12 11.76 -2.86 0.15
CA LYS A 12 11.77 -2.36 1.53
C LYS A 12 10.36 -2.23 2.08
N ILE A 13 9.44 -1.71 1.28
CA ILE A 13 8.04 -1.57 1.69
C ILE A 13 7.42 -2.96 1.88
N ARG A 14 7.63 -3.88 0.95
CA ARG A 14 7.12 -5.24 1.06
C ARG A 14 7.67 -5.95 2.30
N ALA A 15 8.94 -5.73 2.62
CA ALA A 15 9.55 -6.32 3.81
C ALA A 15 8.87 -5.83 5.09
N VAL A 16 8.52 -4.56 5.16
CA VAL A 16 7.76 -4.02 6.29
C VAL A 16 6.39 -4.70 6.38
N LEU A 17 5.65 -4.74 5.26
CA LEU A 17 4.32 -5.36 5.24
C LEU A 17 4.37 -6.83 5.65
N SER A 18 5.41 -7.54 5.27
CA SER A 18 5.54 -8.96 5.57
C SER A 18 5.73 -9.27 7.06
N ARG A 19 6.08 -8.27 7.87
CA ARG A 19 6.19 -8.44 9.33
C ARG A 19 4.82 -8.46 10.01
N TYR A 20 3.77 -8.11 9.29
CA TYR A 20 2.42 -7.97 9.85
C TYR A 20 1.52 -9.06 9.27
N PRO A 21 1.32 -10.17 9.98
CA PRO A 21 0.49 -11.26 9.47
C PRO A 21 -0.97 -10.86 9.27
N GLN A 22 -1.39 -9.74 9.85
CA GLN A 22 -2.74 -9.19 9.66
C GLN A 22 -2.95 -8.69 8.24
N VAL A 23 -1.87 -8.38 7.51
CA VAL A 23 -1.97 -7.88 6.13
C VAL A 23 -1.96 -9.07 5.17
N GLU A 24 -3.07 -9.29 4.49
CA GLU A 24 -3.18 -10.35 3.49
C GLU A 24 -2.75 -9.87 2.11
N GLN A 25 -3.04 -8.60 1.80
CA GLN A 25 -2.73 -8.05 0.50
C GLN A 25 -2.62 -6.53 0.59
N ALA A 26 -1.73 -5.95 -0.21
CA ALA A 26 -1.65 -4.50 -0.40
C ALA A 26 -1.88 -4.19 -1.87
N ILE A 27 -2.76 -3.24 -2.14
CA ILE A 27 -3.12 -2.82 -3.49
C ILE A 27 -2.63 -1.39 -3.70
N LEU A 28 -1.82 -1.20 -4.73
CA LEU A 28 -1.38 0.13 -5.16
C LEU A 28 -2.47 0.72 -6.06
N TYR A 29 -2.85 1.97 -5.79
CA TYR A 29 -3.81 2.69 -6.62
C TYR A 29 -3.33 4.14 -6.78
N GLY A 30 -4.20 5.02 -7.28
CA GLY A 30 -3.84 6.41 -7.49
C GLY A 30 -2.95 6.60 -8.72
N SER A 31 -2.22 7.72 -8.75
CA SER A 31 -1.47 8.13 -9.93
C SER A 31 -0.39 7.14 -10.37
N ARG A 32 0.27 6.48 -9.41
CA ARG A 32 1.33 5.52 -9.76
C ARG A 32 0.79 4.26 -10.42
N ALA A 33 -0.36 3.78 -9.97
CA ALA A 33 -1.02 2.64 -10.60
C ALA A 33 -1.58 3.02 -11.96
N LYS A 34 -2.15 4.22 -12.06
CA LYS A 34 -2.76 4.72 -13.28
C LYS A 34 -1.73 5.07 -14.37
N GLY A 35 -0.50 5.39 -13.97
CA GLY A 35 0.57 5.69 -14.91
C GLY A 35 0.79 7.18 -15.19
N ASN A 36 0.02 8.07 -14.56
CA ASN A 36 0.17 9.52 -14.75
C ASN A 36 0.88 10.19 -13.57
N TYR A 37 1.72 9.44 -12.87
CA TYR A 37 2.49 9.95 -11.74
C TYR A 37 3.57 10.92 -12.21
N LYS A 38 4.03 11.75 -11.25
CA LYS A 38 5.20 12.62 -11.41
C LYS A 38 6.29 12.16 -10.44
N ASN A 39 7.50 12.66 -10.63
CA ASN A 39 8.57 12.42 -9.68
C ASN A 39 8.12 12.90 -8.30
N GLY A 40 8.29 12.06 -7.29
CA GLY A 40 7.88 12.39 -5.92
C GLY A 40 6.40 12.22 -5.63
N SER A 41 5.62 11.71 -6.57
CA SER A 41 4.20 11.40 -6.29
C SER A 41 4.08 10.44 -5.12
N ASP A 42 3.03 10.63 -4.31
CA ASP A 42 2.75 9.78 -3.16
C ASP A 42 2.49 8.33 -3.57
N ILE A 43 2.77 7.42 -2.65
CA ILE A 43 2.47 6.01 -2.83
C ILE A 43 1.17 5.72 -2.10
N ASP A 44 0.13 5.37 -2.84
CA ASP A 44 -1.20 5.08 -2.28
C ASP A 44 -1.42 3.58 -2.21
N LEU A 45 -1.49 3.05 -1.00
CA LEU A 45 -1.73 1.63 -0.74
C LEU A 45 -2.99 1.45 0.09
N THR A 46 -3.81 0.50 -0.30
CA THR A 46 -4.93 0.07 0.54
C THR A 46 -4.73 -1.40 0.89
N LEU A 47 -4.99 -1.75 2.15
CA LEU A 47 -4.67 -3.07 2.68
C LEU A 47 -5.93 -3.89 2.85
N ARG A 48 -5.82 -5.17 2.51
CA ARG A 48 -6.85 -6.18 2.78
C ARG A 48 -6.37 -7.09 3.89
N GLY A 49 -7.30 -7.43 4.76
CA GLY A 49 -7.03 -8.36 5.86
C GLY A 49 -8.32 -8.70 6.58
N GLY A 50 -8.20 -9.48 7.63
CA GLY A 50 -9.32 -9.87 8.47
C GLY A 50 -9.63 -8.85 9.56
N ALA A 51 -10.38 -9.30 10.57
CA ALA A 51 -10.80 -8.45 11.68
C ALA A 51 -9.64 -7.94 12.52
N ASP A 52 -8.50 -8.59 12.47
CA ASP A 52 -7.29 -8.19 13.20
C ASP A 52 -6.48 -7.09 12.48
N LEU A 53 -6.85 -6.72 11.26
CA LEU A 53 -6.28 -5.57 10.57
C LEU A 53 -7.01 -4.31 11.04
N THR A 54 -6.45 -3.66 12.05
CA THR A 54 -7.05 -2.51 12.72
C THR A 54 -6.27 -1.24 12.43
N LEU A 55 -6.83 -0.09 12.82
CA LEU A 55 -6.12 1.19 12.70
C LEU A 55 -4.82 1.21 13.51
N ASN A 56 -4.77 0.52 14.65
CA ASN A 56 -3.52 0.42 15.42
C ASN A 56 -2.43 -0.28 14.61
N VAL A 57 -2.79 -1.31 13.86
CA VAL A 57 -1.84 -1.99 12.97
C VAL A 57 -1.37 -1.04 11.87
N ILE A 58 -2.29 -0.26 11.29
CA ILE A 58 -1.94 0.74 10.27
C ILE A 58 -0.91 1.74 10.82
N TYR A 59 -1.13 2.26 12.03
CA TYR A 59 -0.21 3.22 12.63
C TYR A 59 1.17 2.62 12.87
N ARG A 60 1.24 1.36 13.28
CA ARG A 60 2.52 0.66 13.45
C ARG A 60 3.25 0.49 12.12
N ILE A 61 2.53 0.13 11.08
CA ILE A 61 3.11 0.00 9.74
C ILE A 61 3.65 1.34 9.27
N LEU A 62 2.89 2.43 9.46
CA LEU A 62 3.32 3.77 9.08
C LEU A 62 4.60 4.19 9.82
N ASP A 63 4.70 3.87 11.10
CA ASP A 63 5.91 4.15 11.88
C ASP A 63 7.12 3.40 11.31
N ASP A 64 6.94 2.13 10.97
CA ASP A 64 8.00 1.32 10.39
C ASP A 64 8.41 1.85 9.00
N LEU A 65 7.43 2.30 8.20
CA LEU A 65 7.72 2.89 6.90
C LEU A 65 8.48 4.21 7.03
N ASP A 66 8.13 5.03 8.03
CA ASP A 66 8.84 6.28 8.30
C ASP A 66 10.31 6.04 8.60
N GLU A 67 10.63 4.97 9.30
CA GLU A 67 12.02 4.62 9.64
C GLU A 67 12.85 4.27 8.41
N LEU A 68 12.22 3.94 7.30
CA LEU A 68 12.94 3.67 6.04
C LEU A 68 13.53 4.93 5.41
N LEU A 69 13.07 6.11 5.83
CA LEU A 69 13.54 7.41 5.31
C LEU A 69 13.42 7.50 3.78
N LEU A 70 12.33 7.00 3.24
CA LEU A 70 12.08 7.06 1.80
C LEU A 70 11.73 8.48 1.36
N PRO A 71 12.12 8.90 0.15
CA PRO A 71 11.77 10.22 -0.37
C PRO A 71 10.32 10.30 -0.89
N TYR A 72 9.45 9.42 -0.43
CA TYR A 72 8.04 9.35 -0.83
C TYR A 72 7.17 9.31 0.39
N ALA A 73 6.03 10.02 0.34
CA ALA A 73 4.99 9.83 1.34
C ALA A 73 4.18 8.57 0.99
N VAL A 74 3.91 7.74 1.99
CA VAL A 74 3.09 6.53 1.81
C VAL A 74 1.78 6.76 2.54
N HIS A 75 0.68 6.63 1.80
CA HIS A 75 -0.67 6.70 2.35
C HIS A 75 -1.23 5.30 2.46
N LEU A 76 -1.66 4.91 3.67
CA LEU A 76 -2.25 3.61 3.94
C LEU A 76 -3.70 3.76 4.32
N SER A 77 -4.51 2.82 3.84
CA SER A 77 -5.90 2.69 4.27
C SER A 77 -6.24 1.22 4.40
N ILE A 78 -7.39 0.95 5.00
CA ILE A 78 -7.96 -0.41 5.05
C ILE A 78 -9.09 -0.44 4.03
N LEU A 79 -9.00 -1.33 3.05
CA LEU A 79 -9.96 -1.38 1.95
C LEU A 79 -11.41 -1.46 2.45
N ASP A 80 -11.65 -2.31 3.45
CA ASP A 80 -13.00 -2.51 4.01
C ASP A 80 -13.55 -1.27 4.72
N HIS A 81 -12.70 -0.29 5.06
CA HIS A 81 -13.13 0.95 5.70
C HIS A 81 -13.47 2.05 4.69
N ILE A 82 -13.16 1.85 3.42
CA ILE A 82 -13.45 2.84 2.39
C ILE A 82 -14.93 2.75 2.02
N SER A 83 -15.66 3.86 2.20
CA SER A 83 -17.09 3.93 1.89
C SER A 83 -17.36 4.73 0.60
N ASP A 84 -16.42 5.54 0.14
CA ASP A 84 -16.58 6.33 -1.07
C ASP A 84 -16.57 5.42 -2.30
N ARG A 85 -17.69 5.38 -3.00
CA ARG A 85 -17.86 4.52 -4.18
C ARG A 85 -16.90 4.88 -5.31
N ASP A 86 -16.60 6.15 -5.49
CA ASP A 86 -15.70 6.59 -6.55
C ASP A 86 -14.28 6.09 -6.29
N VAL A 87 -13.85 6.11 -5.03
CA VAL A 87 -12.54 5.58 -4.64
C VAL A 87 -12.50 4.07 -4.85
N ILE A 88 -13.53 3.36 -4.41
CA ILE A 88 -13.61 1.90 -4.58
C ILE A 88 -13.56 1.53 -6.06
N GLU A 89 -14.33 2.22 -6.89
CA GLU A 89 -14.35 1.98 -8.33
C GLU A 89 -13.00 2.26 -8.97
N HIS A 90 -12.34 3.34 -8.56
CA HIS A 90 -10.98 3.67 -9.03
C HIS A 90 -10.01 2.54 -8.68
N ILE A 91 -10.05 2.04 -7.44
CA ILE A 91 -9.19 0.95 -6.99
C ILE A 91 -9.45 -0.31 -7.82
N GLN A 92 -10.72 -0.63 -8.07
CA GLN A 92 -11.08 -1.79 -8.87
C GLN A 92 -10.60 -1.68 -10.33
N ARG A 93 -10.62 -0.46 -10.86
CA ARG A 93 -10.25 -0.21 -12.26
C ARG A 93 -8.74 -0.18 -12.49
N VAL A 94 -7.99 0.49 -11.60
CA VAL A 94 -6.55 0.73 -11.81
C VAL A 94 -5.66 0.05 -10.79
N GLY A 95 -6.22 -0.50 -9.72
CA GLY A 95 -5.44 -1.09 -8.65
C GLY A 95 -4.59 -2.26 -9.12
N VAL A 96 -3.36 -2.34 -8.61
CA VAL A 96 -2.46 -3.46 -8.86
C VAL A 96 -1.99 -4.04 -7.54
N VAL A 97 -1.84 -5.35 -7.50
CA VAL A 97 -1.35 -6.01 -6.30
C VAL A 97 0.12 -5.65 -6.11
N PHE A 98 0.41 -4.98 -5.01
CA PHE A 98 1.76 -4.57 -4.64
C PHE A 98 2.43 -5.60 -3.74
N TYR A 99 1.66 -6.18 -2.84
CA TYR A 99 2.12 -7.19 -1.90
C TYR A 99 1.02 -8.20 -1.65
N GLU A 100 1.40 -9.46 -1.57
CA GLU A 100 0.47 -10.53 -1.21
C GLU A 100 1.16 -11.45 -0.21
N LYS A 101 0.47 -11.73 0.91
CA LYS A 101 0.98 -12.60 1.94
C LYS A 101 1.20 -14.00 1.36
N PRO A 102 2.40 -14.59 1.54
CA PRO A 102 2.63 -15.97 1.08
C PRO A 102 1.66 -16.92 1.76
N LYS A 103 1.13 -17.86 0.98
CA LYS A 103 0.28 -18.92 1.54
C LYS A 103 1.15 -19.96 2.22
N PRO A 104 0.69 -20.50 3.38
CA PRO A 104 1.44 -21.56 4.05
C PRO A 104 1.48 -22.86 3.25
#